data_1068410257f09e6163c83b76a6879258
#
_entry.id   1068410257f09e6163c83b76a6879258
#
_cell.length_a   1.000
_cell.length_b   1.000
_cell.length_c   1.000
_cell.angle_alpha   90.00
_cell.angle_beta   90.00
_cell.angle_gamma   90.00
#
_symmetry.space_group_name_H-M   'P 1'
#
loop_
_entity.id
_entity.type
_entity.pdbx_description
1 polymer ?
#
loop_
_entity_poly.entity_id
_entity_poly.type
_entity_poly.pdbx_seq_one_letter_code
_entity_poly.pdbx_strand_id
1 'polypeptide(L)'
;GSYLLMPTSMPHAGVEQNKIVVQQLDMLLANIPEVELTVGKMGRVESALDPAPISMYENIINYKPEYMLNKKGRRDRFKVDKEDRFVLTSGDVITNEKALEQGISEEELIPDANGLYFRNWRAHIRSPNDIWNEIVKVANIPGVTSAPKLQPIETRLVMLQTGMRAPMGIKVFGPDLKTIEKFGLELEAILKEVPSVKTEAVFADRIVGKPYLHFNINRDAISRYGLNIEDVQQTIEIAIGGVQITSTVEGRERFPVRVRYPRELRDDPDKLGKVFISTPTGVQVPLIELVDIEYVRGPQVIKSEDTFL
;
A
#
# COMPACT_ATOMS: atom_id res chain seq x y z
N GLY A 1 1.59 19.47 9.31
CA GLY A 1 1.45 19.29 7.87
C GLY A 1 1.30 17.83 7.47
N SER A 2 1.18 17.54 6.16
CA SER A 2 0.98 16.17 5.70
C SER A 2 1.78 15.86 4.44
N TYR A 3 2.16 14.58 4.31
CA TYR A 3 2.74 14.00 3.10
C TYR A 3 1.96 12.75 2.69
N LEU A 4 2.02 12.42 1.41
CA LEU A 4 1.57 11.16 0.85
C LEU A 4 2.76 10.40 0.29
N LEU A 5 3.01 9.21 0.80
CA LEU A 5 4.03 8.28 0.31
C LEU A 5 3.32 7.15 -0.43
N MET A 6 3.64 6.95 -1.72
CA MET A 6 2.97 5.96 -2.59
C MET A 6 3.98 4.99 -3.21
N PRO A 7 4.65 4.16 -2.44
CA PRO A 7 5.53 3.13 -2.98
C PRO A 7 4.73 1.96 -3.57
N THR A 8 5.41 1.14 -4.34
CA THR A 8 4.83 -0.06 -4.97
C THR A 8 5.73 -1.25 -4.70
N SER A 9 5.18 -2.37 -4.29
CA SER A 9 5.90 -3.64 -4.25
C SER A 9 5.99 -4.29 -5.64
N MET A 10 6.78 -5.35 -5.75
CA MET A 10 6.89 -6.11 -7.00
C MET A 10 5.56 -6.76 -7.37
N PRO A 11 5.24 -6.89 -8.68
CA PRO A 11 3.95 -7.42 -9.16
C PRO A 11 3.61 -8.83 -8.67
N HIS A 12 4.62 -9.63 -8.34
CA HIS A 12 4.46 -11.00 -7.84
C HIS A 12 4.22 -11.09 -6.32
N ALA A 13 4.31 -9.96 -5.60
CA ALA A 13 4.05 -9.95 -4.17
C ALA A 13 2.58 -10.27 -3.87
N GLY A 14 2.36 -11.31 -3.06
CA GLY A 14 1.03 -11.71 -2.62
C GLY A 14 0.44 -10.79 -1.55
N VAL A 15 -0.82 -11.02 -1.20
CA VAL A 15 -1.57 -10.21 -0.20
C VAL A 15 -0.85 -10.17 1.15
N GLU A 16 -0.37 -11.31 1.62
CA GLU A 16 0.30 -11.41 2.93
C GLU A 16 1.63 -10.66 2.94
N GLN A 17 2.41 -10.76 1.87
CA GLN A 17 3.66 -10.02 1.75
C GLN A 17 3.40 -8.51 1.73
N ASN A 18 2.41 -8.07 0.96
CA ASN A 18 2.03 -6.66 0.91
C ASN A 18 1.55 -6.14 2.27
N LYS A 19 0.79 -6.95 3.03
CA LYS A 19 0.37 -6.61 4.39
C LYS A 19 1.56 -6.42 5.33
N ILE A 20 2.54 -7.32 5.29
CA ILE A 20 3.76 -7.21 6.09
C ILE A 20 4.52 -5.93 5.74
N VAL A 21 4.67 -5.63 4.45
CA VAL A 21 5.38 -4.43 4.00
C VAL A 21 4.70 -3.14 4.45
N VAL A 22 3.37 -3.02 4.31
CA VAL A 22 2.64 -1.84 4.79
C VAL A 22 2.78 -1.67 6.29
N GLN A 23 2.69 -2.76 7.05
CA GLN A 23 2.88 -2.73 8.50
C GLN A 23 4.30 -2.28 8.86
N GLN A 24 5.32 -2.77 8.17
CA GLN A 24 6.70 -2.33 8.37
C GLN A 24 6.89 -0.86 8.04
N LEU A 25 6.32 -0.39 6.93
CA LEU A 25 6.36 1.04 6.55
C LEU A 25 5.73 1.90 7.63
N ASP A 26 4.53 1.58 8.10
CA ASP A 26 3.84 2.35 9.13
C ASP A 26 4.64 2.38 10.44
N MET A 27 5.23 1.26 10.85
CA MET A 27 6.09 1.19 12.04
C MET A 27 7.35 2.05 11.90
N LEU A 28 8.04 1.99 10.76
CA LEU A 28 9.23 2.79 10.51
C LEU A 28 8.92 4.28 10.46
N LEU A 29 7.83 4.66 9.82
CA LEU A 29 7.38 6.05 9.71
C LEU A 29 6.93 6.61 11.07
N ALA A 30 6.20 5.83 11.86
CA ALA A 30 5.74 6.22 13.20
C ALA A 30 6.90 6.43 14.19
N ASN A 31 8.05 5.82 13.95
CA ASN A 31 9.24 6.00 14.79
C ASN A 31 10.02 7.29 14.50
N ILE A 32 9.66 8.06 13.47
CA ILE A 32 10.24 9.38 13.21
C ILE A 32 9.65 10.37 14.23
N PRO A 33 10.46 11.02 15.08
CA PRO A 33 9.94 11.88 16.17
C PRO A 33 9.04 13.03 15.69
N GLU A 34 9.28 13.54 14.48
CA GLU A 34 8.50 14.59 13.86
C GLU A 34 7.17 14.12 13.28
N VAL A 35 6.97 12.81 13.12
CA VAL A 35 5.70 12.25 12.66
C VAL A 35 4.72 12.17 13.82
N GLU A 36 3.52 12.66 13.58
CA GLU A 36 2.42 12.62 14.54
C GLU A 36 1.53 11.40 14.35
N LEU A 37 1.22 11.09 13.09
CA LEU A 37 0.37 9.99 12.70
C LEU A 37 0.76 9.49 11.32
N THR A 38 0.77 8.18 11.15
CA THR A 38 0.85 7.55 9.84
C THR A 38 -0.25 6.51 9.69
N VAL A 39 -0.83 6.43 8.50
CA VAL A 39 -1.84 5.43 8.15
C VAL A 39 -1.56 4.93 6.75
N GLY A 40 -1.23 3.65 6.64
CA GLY A 40 -1.01 2.96 5.38
C GLY A 40 -2.27 2.25 4.87
N LYS A 41 -2.59 2.49 3.60
CA LYS A 41 -3.62 1.77 2.85
C LYS A 41 -2.94 0.86 1.82
N MET A 42 -3.40 -0.36 1.69
CA MET A 42 -2.93 -1.34 0.72
C MET A 42 -4.02 -1.61 -0.32
N GLY A 43 -3.66 -1.45 -1.60
CA GLY A 43 -4.58 -1.70 -2.71
C GLY A 43 -5.71 -0.68 -2.80
N ARG A 44 -6.78 -1.07 -3.49
CA ARG A 44 -7.94 -0.22 -3.74
C ARG A 44 -9.13 -0.54 -2.84
N VAL A 45 -10.03 0.42 -2.70
CA VAL A 45 -11.40 0.19 -2.26
C VAL A 45 -12.26 -0.29 -3.46
N GLU A 46 -13.42 -0.88 -3.21
CA GLU A 46 -14.38 -1.24 -4.28
C GLU A 46 -15.01 0.04 -4.86
N SER A 47 -14.27 0.66 -5.76
CA SER A 47 -14.68 1.89 -6.46
C SER A 47 -14.07 1.91 -7.86
N ALA A 48 -14.85 2.31 -8.84
CA ALA A 48 -14.36 2.52 -10.21
C ALA A 48 -13.33 3.65 -10.31
N LEU A 49 -13.30 4.55 -9.35
CA LEU A 49 -12.39 5.71 -9.31
C LEU A 49 -11.06 5.43 -8.62
N ASP A 50 -10.85 4.24 -8.07
CA ASP A 50 -9.60 3.86 -7.42
C ASP A 50 -8.94 2.68 -8.17
N PRO A 51 -8.07 2.95 -9.16
CA PRO A 51 -7.42 1.92 -9.98
C PRO A 51 -6.23 1.26 -9.31
N ALA A 52 -5.98 1.51 -8.03
CA ALA A 52 -4.78 1.04 -7.35
C ALA A 52 -4.71 -0.49 -7.27
N PRO A 53 -3.65 -1.14 -7.78
CA PRO A 53 -3.44 -2.58 -7.57
C PRO A 53 -3.07 -2.86 -6.12
N ILE A 54 -3.16 -4.13 -5.70
CA ILE A 54 -2.83 -4.54 -4.33
C ILE A 54 -1.39 -4.25 -3.91
N SER A 55 -0.49 -4.18 -4.90
CA SER A 55 0.93 -3.85 -4.70
C SER A 55 1.19 -2.36 -4.48
N MET A 56 0.21 -1.50 -4.68
CA MET A 56 0.34 -0.07 -4.46
C MET A 56 -0.11 0.30 -3.05
N TYR A 57 0.73 1.07 -2.37
CA TYR A 57 0.44 1.56 -1.02
C TYR A 57 0.19 3.05 -1.05
N GLU A 58 -0.63 3.52 -0.14
CA GLU A 58 -0.87 4.93 0.13
C GLU A 58 -0.70 5.16 1.63
N ASN A 59 0.45 5.71 2.03
CA ASN A 59 0.71 6.07 3.42
C ASN A 59 0.50 7.58 3.58
N ILE A 60 -0.53 7.96 4.31
CA ILE A 60 -0.77 9.34 4.72
C ILE A 60 0.04 9.58 5.99
N ILE A 61 0.91 10.58 5.95
CA ILE A 61 1.83 10.90 7.03
C ILE A 61 1.54 12.33 7.48
N ASN A 62 1.05 12.48 8.69
CA ASN A 62 0.91 13.77 9.33
C ASN A 62 2.13 14.03 10.21
N TYR A 63 2.74 15.20 10.06
CA TYR A 63 3.87 15.60 10.88
C TYR A 63 3.51 16.79 11.78
N LYS A 64 4.13 16.81 12.95
CA LYS A 64 3.94 17.82 14.00
C LYS A 64 4.32 19.22 13.47
N PRO A 65 3.67 20.27 13.96
CA PRO A 65 4.16 21.63 13.74
C PRO A 65 5.53 21.80 14.40
N GLU A 66 6.37 22.68 13.87
CA GLU A 66 7.71 22.91 14.41
C GLU A 66 7.69 23.24 15.90
N TYR A 67 6.76 24.07 16.33
CA TYR A 67 6.57 24.42 17.73
C TYR A 67 5.26 23.86 18.26
N MET A 68 5.25 23.52 19.54
CA MET A 68 4.06 23.08 20.24
C MET A 68 2.96 24.14 20.13
N LEU A 69 1.76 23.70 19.83
CA LEU A 69 0.57 24.55 19.67
C LEU A 69 -0.47 24.19 20.71
N ASN A 70 -1.09 25.21 21.29
CA ASN A 70 -2.23 25.04 22.20
C ASN A 70 -3.50 24.63 21.43
N LYS A 71 -4.58 24.35 22.16
CA LYS A 71 -5.90 23.98 21.62
C LYS A 71 -6.50 25.01 20.63
N LYS A 72 -6.01 26.27 20.64
CA LYS A 72 -6.42 27.34 19.72
C LYS A 72 -5.50 27.47 18.50
N GLY A 73 -4.53 26.57 18.33
CA GLY A 73 -3.55 26.59 17.24
C GLY A 73 -2.48 27.68 17.35
N ARG A 74 -2.27 28.25 18.54
CA ARG A 74 -1.25 29.28 18.79
C ARG A 74 -0.06 28.66 19.52
N ARG A 75 1.14 29.22 19.24
CA ARG A 75 2.37 28.81 19.95
C ARG A 75 2.30 29.35 21.39
N ASP A 76 2.50 28.46 22.35
CA ASP A 76 2.60 28.85 23.76
C ASP A 76 4.06 28.80 24.18
N ARG A 77 4.40 29.68 25.15
CA ARG A 77 5.71 29.73 25.79
C ARG A 77 5.62 29.03 27.14
N PHE A 78 6.72 28.38 27.47
CA PHE A 78 6.85 27.60 28.70
C PHE A 78 8.03 28.09 29.51
N LYS A 79 7.92 27.94 30.83
CA LYS A 79 8.91 28.36 31.81
C LYS A 79 10.23 27.66 31.58
N VAL A 80 11.33 28.44 31.60
CA VAL A 80 12.70 27.95 31.52
C VAL A 80 13.50 28.48 32.70
N ASP A 81 14.61 27.78 33.02
CA ASP A 81 15.61 28.24 33.99
C ASP A 81 16.63 29.21 33.32
N LYS A 82 17.66 29.56 34.03
CA LYS A 82 18.73 30.47 33.54
C LYS A 82 19.58 29.88 32.42
N GLU A 83 19.47 28.59 32.19
CA GLU A 83 20.23 27.85 31.17
C GLU A 83 19.32 27.43 29.99
N ASP A 84 18.16 28.07 29.85
CA ASP A 84 17.16 27.82 28.80
C ASP A 84 16.61 26.37 28.82
N ARG A 85 16.63 25.69 29.97
CA ARG A 85 16.03 24.36 30.16
C ARG A 85 14.57 24.50 30.65
N PHE A 86 13.68 23.73 30.07
CA PHE A 86 12.27 23.73 30.47
C PHE A 86 12.09 23.21 31.89
N VAL A 87 11.24 23.90 32.66
CA VAL A 87 10.86 23.49 33.99
C VAL A 87 9.55 22.73 33.93
N LEU A 88 9.58 21.47 34.37
CA LEU A 88 8.42 20.60 34.40
C LEU A 88 7.54 20.85 35.62
N THR A 89 6.28 20.42 35.54
CA THR A 89 5.32 20.46 36.67
C THR A 89 5.81 19.64 37.86
N SER A 90 6.66 18.64 37.68
CA SER A 90 7.34 17.88 38.72
C SER A 90 8.40 18.68 39.47
N GLY A 91 8.83 19.82 38.94
CA GLY A 91 9.96 20.61 39.42
C GLY A 91 11.31 20.27 38.79
N ASP A 92 11.37 19.23 37.99
CA ASP A 92 12.57 18.85 37.22
C ASP A 92 12.87 19.84 36.12
N VAL A 93 14.12 19.88 35.67
CA VAL A 93 14.54 20.71 34.52
C VAL A 93 15.09 19.83 33.41
N ILE A 94 14.70 20.14 32.16
CA ILE A 94 15.03 19.30 31.00
C ILE A 94 15.34 20.16 29.76
N THR A 95 16.33 19.77 28.97
CA THR A 95 16.59 20.41 27.67
C THR A 95 15.51 20.01 26.66
N ASN A 96 15.30 20.84 25.63
CA ASN A 96 14.32 20.53 24.58
C ASN A 96 14.58 19.15 23.93
N GLU A 97 15.84 18.81 23.68
CA GLU A 97 16.22 17.54 23.05
C GLU A 97 15.83 16.33 23.94
N LYS A 98 16.20 16.38 25.21
CA LYS A 98 15.82 15.31 26.15
C LYS A 98 14.32 15.22 26.36
N ALA A 99 13.62 16.35 26.35
CA ALA A 99 12.17 16.39 26.47
C ALA A 99 11.49 15.72 25.26
N LEU A 100 12.02 15.90 24.04
CA LEU A 100 11.57 15.18 22.85
C LEU A 100 11.81 13.67 22.96
N GLU A 101 12.99 13.25 23.42
CA GLU A 101 13.33 11.83 23.62
C GLU A 101 12.44 11.15 24.65
N GLN A 102 12.06 11.87 25.71
CA GLN A 102 11.17 11.38 26.76
C GLN A 102 9.69 11.51 26.43
N GLY A 103 9.35 12.19 25.32
CA GLY A 103 7.95 12.36 24.91
C GLY A 103 7.16 13.29 25.83
N ILE A 104 7.79 14.32 26.40
CA ILE A 104 7.14 15.28 27.33
C ILE A 104 5.93 15.93 26.64
N SER A 105 4.79 15.88 27.31
CA SER A 105 3.52 16.45 26.86
C SER A 105 3.35 17.92 27.27
N GLU A 106 2.40 18.61 26.62
CA GLU A 106 2.05 20.00 26.99
C GLU A 106 1.67 20.14 28.48
N GLU A 107 1.01 19.12 29.05
CA GLU A 107 0.51 19.12 30.42
C GLU A 107 1.64 19.04 31.47
N GLU A 108 2.81 18.56 31.08
CA GLU A 108 3.99 18.48 31.94
C GLU A 108 4.82 19.76 31.93
N LEU A 109 4.54 20.68 30.99
CA LEU A 109 5.23 21.97 30.87
C LEU A 109 4.46 23.07 31.59
N ILE A 110 5.18 24.01 32.21
CA ILE A 110 4.58 25.14 32.92
C ILE A 110 4.43 26.31 31.96
N PRO A 111 3.20 26.79 31.65
CA PRO A 111 3.01 27.95 30.79
C PRO A 111 3.62 29.22 31.41
N ASP A 112 4.38 29.98 30.61
CA ASP A 112 5.00 31.25 31.01
C ASP A 112 5.15 32.19 29.80
N ALA A 113 4.53 33.34 29.83
CA ALA A 113 4.59 34.33 28.74
C ALA A 113 6.01 34.85 28.45
N ASN A 114 6.90 34.82 29.45
CA ASN A 114 8.29 35.22 29.31
C ASN A 114 9.25 34.06 29.01
N GLY A 115 8.73 32.85 28.91
CA GLY A 115 9.50 31.65 28.63
C GLY A 115 9.85 31.44 27.15
N LEU A 116 10.26 30.22 26.79
CA LEU A 116 10.60 29.83 25.45
C LEU A 116 9.53 28.97 24.79
N TYR A 117 9.53 28.95 23.47
CA TYR A 117 8.69 28.03 22.67
C TYR A 117 9.27 26.63 22.72
N PHE A 118 8.45 25.63 23.01
CA PHE A 118 8.86 24.22 22.93
C PHE A 118 8.88 23.78 21.47
N ARG A 119 10.02 23.26 21.02
CA ARG A 119 10.21 22.83 19.63
C ARG A 119 9.97 21.34 19.50
N ASN A 120 9.02 20.93 18.64
CA ASN A 120 8.68 19.52 18.42
C ASN A 120 9.63 18.78 17.46
N TRP A 121 10.51 19.51 16.77
CA TRP A 121 11.45 18.92 15.82
C TRP A 121 12.86 18.84 16.41
N ARG A 122 13.58 17.78 16.04
CA ARG A 122 15.01 17.62 16.38
C ARG A 122 15.83 18.81 15.85
N ALA A 123 16.94 19.09 16.47
CA ALA A 123 17.75 20.29 16.16
C ALA A 123 18.19 20.38 14.68
N HIS A 124 18.49 19.24 14.04
CA HIS A 124 18.93 19.19 12.65
C HIS A 124 17.78 19.29 11.64
N ILE A 125 16.52 19.10 12.05
CA ILE A 125 15.34 19.23 11.20
C ILE A 125 14.93 20.70 11.17
N ARG A 126 15.18 21.40 10.06
CA ARG A 126 14.95 22.83 9.92
C ARG A 126 13.78 23.19 8.99
N SER A 127 13.33 22.23 8.21
CA SER A 127 12.27 22.41 7.22
C SER A 127 11.43 21.14 7.07
N PRO A 128 10.20 21.25 6.51
CA PRO A 128 9.43 20.07 6.13
C PRO A 128 10.17 19.13 5.15
N ASN A 129 11.09 19.68 4.34
CA ASN A 129 11.91 18.86 3.44
C ASN A 129 12.86 17.93 4.20
N ASP A 130 13.38 18.37 5.33
CA ASP A 130 14.25 17.52 6.16
C ASP A 130 13.46 16.33 6.74
N ILE A 131 12.19 16.56 7.14
CA ILE A 131 11.30 15.47 7.56
C ILE A 131 11.07 14.50 6.39
N TRP A 132 10.84 15.02 5.18
CA TRP A 132 10.69 14.18 4.00
C TRP A 132 11.94 13.32 3.72
N ASN A 133 13.13 13.89 3.90
CA ASN A 133 14.39 13.15 3.73
C ASN A 133 14.50 11.99 4.75
N GLU A 134 14.08 12.21 6.00
CA GLU A 134 14.02 11.14 7.00
C GLU A 134 12.98 10.06 6.60
N ILE A 135 11.82 10.47 6.08
CA ILE A 135 10.80 9.55 5.57
C ILE A 135 11.37 8.66 4.47
N VAL A 136 12.03 9.26 3.45
CA VAL A 136 12.63 8.50 2.33
C VAL A 136 13.70 7.53 2.82
N LYS A 137 14.52 7.94 3.79
CA LYS A 137 15.56 7.10 4.36
C LYS A 137 15.02 5.85 5.03
N VAL A 138 13.97 5.97 5.84
CA VAL A 138 13.39 4.82 6.55
C VAL A 138 12.47 3.98 5.67
N ALA A 139 11.87 4.57 4.64
CA ALA A 139 11.00 3.88 3.70
C ALA A 139 11.74 3.02 2.66
N ASN A 140 13.07 3.00 2.69
CA ASN A 140 13.87 2.18 1.79
C ASN A 140 13.85 0.70 2.22
N ILE A 141 12.77 0.00 1.83
CA ILE A 141 12.56 -1.41 2.13
C ILE A 141 12.87 -2.24 0.87
N PRO A 142 13.63 -3.35 0.98
CA PRO A 142 13.90 -4.24 -0.14
C PRO A 142 12.62 -4.75 -0.81
N GLY A 143 12.57 -4.71 -2.14
CA GLY A 143 11.41 -5.13 -2.93
C GLY A 143 10.27 -4.09 -3.00
N VAL A 144 10.51 -2.88 -2.52
CA VAL A 144 9.58 -1.75 -2.59
C VAL A 144 10.25 -0.62 -3.38
N THR A 145 9.48 0.01 -4.25
CA THR A 145 10.00 1.14 -5.03
C THR A 145 10.17 2.39 -4.18
N SER A 146 11.06 3.28 -4.57
CA SER A 146 11.06 4.65 -4.07
C SER A 146 9.77 5.36 -4.48
N ALA A 147 9.43 6.43 -3.77
CA ALA A 147 8.26 7.23 -4.07
C ALA A 147 8.62 8.73 -4.12
N PRO A 148 8.04 9.50 -5.04
CA PRO A 148 8.21 10.93 -5.08
C PRO A 148 7.55 11.60 -3.86
N LYS A 149 7.99 12.81 -3.52
CA LYS A 149 7.34 13.64 -2.52
C LYS A 149 5.99 14.11 -3.03
N LEU A 150 4.94 13.68 -2.38
CA LEU A 150 3.56 13.97 -2.77
C LEU A 150 2.79 14.67 -1.64
N GLN A 151 1.76 15.40 -2.03
CA GLN A 151 0.76 15.97 -1.13
C GLN A 151 -0.59 15.27 -1.34
N PRO A 152 -1.33 14.92 -0.29
CA PRO A 152 -2.53 14.07 -0.43
C PRO A 152 -3.57 14.61 -1.41
N ILE A 153 -3.92 15.88 -1.33
CA ILE A 153 -4.98 16.48 -2.17
C ILE A 153 -4.46 16.72 -3.60
N GLU A 154 -3.31 17.37 -3.73
CA GLU A 154 -2.69 17.67 -5.04
C GLU A 154 -2.47 16.40 -5.85
N THR A 155 -1.93 15.37 -5.23
CA THR A 155 -1.69 14.08 -5.89
C THR A 155 -2.99 13.45 -6.38
N ARG A 156 -4.05 13.49 -5.59
CA ARG A 156 -5.36 12.95 -6.00
C ARG A 156 -5.90 13.69 -7.23
N LEU A 157 -5.77 15.02 -7.28
CA LEU A 157 -6.17 15.81 -8.45
C LEU A 157 -5.34 15.45 -9.68
N VAL A 158 -4.02 15.36 -9.54
CA VAL A 158 -3.11 14.97 -10.64
C VAL A 158 -3.45 13.57 -11.15
N MET A 159 -3.66 12.60 -10.25
CA MET A 159 -4.01 11.24 -10.63
C MET A 159 -5.34 11.15 -11.38
N LEU A 160 -6.36 11.91 -10.97
CA LEU A 160 -7.66 11.93 -11.63
C LEU A 160 -7.60 12.57 -13.01
N GLN A 161 -6.73 13.58 -13.19
CA GLN A 161 -6.58 14.29 -14.46
C GLN A 161 -5.68 13.58 -15.46
N THR A 162 -4.61 12.97 -15.00
CA THR A 162 -3.53 12.45 -15.86
C THR A 162 -3.40 10.93 -15.83
N GLY A 163 -4.01 10.27 -14.84
CA GLY A 163 -3.80 8.84 -14.57
C GLY A 163 -2.40 8.49 -14.03
N MET A 164 -1.57 9.48 -13.74
CA MET A 164 -0.20 9.31 -13.25
C MET A 164 -0.06 9.66 -11.77
N ARG A 165 0.87 9.02 -11.08
CA ARG A 165 1.16 9.23 -9.65
C ARG A 165 2.25 10.28 -9.38
N ALA A 166 2.71 10.95 -10.41
CA ALA A 166 3.77 11.93 -10.33
C ALA A 166 3.38 13.22 -11.06
N PRO A 167 3.95 14.38 -10.67
CA PRO A 167 3.71 15.65 -11.35
C PRO A 167 4.11 15.65 -12.83
N MET A 168 5.08 14.81 -13.19
CA MET A 168 5.53 14.60 -14.56
C MET A 168 5.65 13.11 -14.83
N GLY A 169 5.28 12.70 -16.04
CA GLY A 169 5.38 11.32 -16.47
C GLY A 169 5.32 11.21 -17.99
N ILE A 170 5.77 10.07 -18.48
CA ILE A 170 5.72 9.72 -19.89
C ILE A 170 4.74 8.55 -20.02
N LYS A 171 3.72 8.72 -20.85
CA LYS A 171 2.81 7.63 -21.22
C LYS A 171 3.39 6.94 -22.45
N VAL A 172 3.54 5.64 -22.37
CA VAL A 172 4.02 4.81 -23.47
C VAL A 172 2.86 3.96 -23.96
N PHE A 173 2.59 4.02 -25.25
CA PHE A 173 1.55 3.24 -25.90
C PHE A 173 2.21 2.22 -26.84
N GLY A 174 1.61 1.04 -26.97
CA GLY A 174 2.16 0.00 -27.82
C GLY A 174 1.16 -1.11 -28.15
N PRO A 175 1.57 -2.07 -28.99
CA PRO A 175 0.67 -3.13 -29.47
C PRO A 175 0.36 -4.18 -28.40
N ASP A 176 1.24 -4.38 -27.43
CA ASP A 176 1.08 -5.34 -26.36
C ASP A 176 1.85 -4.92 -25.10
N LEU A 177 1.44 -5.46 -23.94
CA LEU A 177 1.98 -5.09 -22.64
C LEU A 177 3.46 -5.45 -22.46
N LYS A 178 3.95 -6.52 -23.07
CA LYS A 178 5.36 -6.93 -22.96
C LYS A 178 6.28 -5.97 -23.68
N THR A 179 5.86 -5.53 -24.88
CA THR A 179 6.58 -4.51 -25.67
C THR A 179 6.61 -3.18 -24.93
N ILE A 180 5.48 -2.75 -24.37
CA ILE A 180 5.38 -1.51 -23.56
C ILE A 180 6.31 -1.59 -22.35
N GLU A 181 6.30 -2.70 -21.59
CA GLU A 181 7.15 -2.87 -20.44
C GLU A 181 8.63 -2.84 -20.80
N LYS A 182 9.03 -3.56 -21.86
CA LYS A 182 10.42 -3.57 -22.35
C LYS A 182 10.90 -2.17 -22.69
N PHE A 183 10.11 -1.43 -23.48
CA PHE A 183 10.43 -0.04 -23.85
C PHE A 183 10.49 0.88 -22.63
N GLY A 184 9.55 0.72 -21.69
CA GLY A 184 9.54 1.48 -20.43
C GLY A 184 10.82 1.28 -19.62
N LEU A 185 11.34 0.04 -19.55
CA LEU A 185 12.59 -0.28 -18.86
C LEU A 185 13.81 0.34 -19.56
N GLU A 186 13.85 0.30 -20.89
CA GLU A 186 14.91 0.94 -21.67
C GLU A 186 14.88 2.47 -21.46
N LEU A 187 13.71 3.07 -21.49
CA LEU A 187 13.52 4.50 -21.23
C LEU A 187 13.91 4.90 -19.80
N GLU A 188 13.58 4.07 -18.81
CA GLU A 188 14.01 4.26 -17.40
C GLU A 188 15.54 4.33 -17.31
N ALA A 189 16.24 3.41 -17.97
CA ALA A 189 17.71 3.38 -17.99
C ALA A 189 18.29 4.67 -18.58
N ILE A 190 17.76 5.11 -19.73
CA ILE A 190 18.20 6.34 -20.41
C ILE A 190 17.95 7.58 -19.52
N LEU A 191 16.75 7.69 -18.94
CA LEU A 191 16.38 8.85 -18.11
C LEU A 191 17.23 8.97 -16.85
N LYS A 192 17.70 7.87 -16.29
CA LYS A 192 18.59 7.85 -15.12
C LYS A 192 19.97 8.43 -15.40
N GLU A 193 20.38 8.47 -16.67
CA GLU A 193 21.67 9.06 -17.10
C GLU A 193 21.57 10.57 -17.38
N VAL A 194 20.36 11.14 -17.40
CA VAL A 194 20.15 12.56 -17.68
C VAL A 194 20.47 13.41 -16.45
N PRO A 195 21.45 14.33 -16.50
CA PRO A 195 21.92 15.07 -15.33
C PRO A 195 20.87 15.96 -14.64
N SER A 196 19.85 16.40 -15.38
CA SER A 196 18.75 17.24 -14.86
C SER A 196 17.62 16.44 -14.22
N VAL A 197 17.67 15.12 -14.27
CA VAL A 197 16.64 14.22 -13.73
C VAL A 197 17.12 13.62 -12.42
N LYS A 198 16.25 13.60 -11.41
CA LYS A 198 16.52 12.91 -10.14
C LYS A 198 16.41 11.41 -10.35
N THR A 199 17.54 10.72 -10.35
CA THR A 199 17.63 9.27 -10.62
C THR A 199 16.71 8.44 -9.73
N GLU A 200 16.58 8.81 -8.45
CA GLU A 200 15.76 8.10 -7.48
C GLU A 200 14.26 8.22 -7.76
N ALA A 201 13.85 9.22 -8.54
CA ALA A 201 12.46 9.47 -8.89
C ALA A 201 12.05 8.84 -10.24
N VAL A 202 13.01 8.28 -10.99
CA VAL A 202 12.72 7.64 -12.29
C VAL A 202 12.36 6.19 -12.08
N PHE A 203 11.14 5.83 -12.47
CA PHE A 203 10.62 4.48 -12.36
C PHE A 203 9.64 4.17 -13.49
N ALA A 204 9.85 3.08 -14.21
CA ALA A 204 8.88 2.53 -15.16
C ALA A 204 7.98 1.52 -14.45
N ASP A 205 6.66 1.60 -14.69
CA ASP A 205 5.71 0.62 -14.13
C ASP A 205 6.07 -0.79 -14.61
N ARG A 206 6.09 -1.77 -13.69
CA ARG A 206 6.23 -3.19 -13.99
C ARG A 206 4.83 -3.76 -14.23
N ILE A 207 4.56 -4.18 -15.45
CA ILE A 207 3.21 -4.54 -15.90
C ILE A 207 3.00 -6.05 -15.81
N VAL A 208 3.97 -6.83 -16.30
CA VAL A 208 3.86 -8.28 -16.44
C VAL A 208 4.63 -8.99 -15.34
N GLY A 209 3.96 -9.77 -14.52
CA GLY A 209 4.66 -10.49 -13.44
C GLY A 209 3.76 -11.03 -12.35
N LYS A 210 2.48 -10.66 -12.34
CA LYS A 210 1.52 -11.24 -11.40
C LYS A 210 1.30 -12.71 -11.73
N PRO A 211 1.49 -13.64 -10.79
CA PRO A 211 1.15 -15.04 -11.00
C PRO A 211 -0.37 -15.20 -11.02
N TYR A 212 -0.86 -15.85 -12.05
CA TYR A 212 -2.24 -16.34 -12.14
C TYR A 212 -2.21 -17.86 -12.03
N LEU A 213 -3.18 -18.41 -11.35
CA LEU A 213 -3.43 -19.85 -11.31
C LEU A 213 -4.52 -20.15 -12.32
N HIS A 214 -4.15 -20.84 -13.41
CA HIS A 214 -5.06 -21.26 -14.46
C HIS A 214 -5.50 -22.70 -14.20
N PHE A 215 -6.79 -22.95 -14.39
CA PHE A 215 -7.41 -24.26 -14.37
C PHE A 215 -7.87 -24.58 -15.78
N ASN A 216 -7.06 -25.32 -16.52
CA ASN A 216 -7.38 -25.71 -17.89
C ASN A 216 -8.22 -26.98 -17.86
N ILE A 217 -9.54 -26.84 -18.12
CA ILE A 217 -10.50 -27.93 -18.03
C ILE A 217 -10.27 -28.92 -19.19
N ASN A 218 -10.02 -30.20 -18.84
CA ASN A 218 -9.93 -31.29 -19.81
C ASN A 218 -11.33 -31.77 -20.18
N ARG A 219 -11.80 -31.38 -21.38
CA ARG A 219 -13.16 -31.67 -21.85
C ARG A 219 -13.41 -33.16 -22.02
N ASP A 220 -12.42 -33.93 -22.41
CA ASP A 220 -12.56 -35.40 -22.57
C ASP A 220 -12.66 -36.09 -21.19
N ALA A 221 -11.92 -35.59 -20.23
CA ALA A 221 -11.98 -36.11 -18.86
C ALA A 221 -13.36 -35.84 -18.23
N ILE A 222 -13.87 -34.59 -18.29
CA ILE A 222 -15.16 -34.26 -17.68
C ILE A 222 -16.33 -35.04 -18.32
N SER A 223 -16.27 -35.24 -19.65
CA SER A 223 -17.32 -35.99 -20.37
C SER A 223 -17.44 -37.45 -19.93
N ARG A 224 -16.31 -38.11 -19.59
CA ARG A 224 -16.30 -39.50 -19.05
C ARG A 224 -17.06 -39.65 -17.74
N TYR A 225 -17.11 -38.59 -16.96
CA TYR A 225 -17.83 -38.56 -15.68
C TYR A 225 -19.25 -37.96 -15.80
N GLY A 226 -19.70 -37.63 -17.01
CA GLY A 226 -20.99 -37.00 -17.23
C GLY A 226 -21.10 -35.58 -16.68
N LEU A 227 -19.97 -34.92 -16.49
CA LEU A 227 -19.86 -33.53 -16.05
C LEU A 227 -19.82 -32.59 -17.23
N ASN A 228 -20.29 -31.36 -17.05
CA ASN A 228 -20.12 -30.27 -17.99
C ASN A 228 -19.11 -29.23 -17.46
N ILE A 229 -18.77 -28.26 -18.28
CA ILE A 229 -17.81 -27.21 -17.92
C ILE A 229 -18.31 -26.37 -16.72
N GLU A 230 -19.60 -26.09 -16.70
CA GLU A 230 -20.24 -25.29 -15.63
C GLU A 230 -20.11 -25.94 -14.26
N ASP A 231 -20.26 -27.27 -14.16
CA ASP A 231 -20.11 -28.01 -12.90
C ASP A 231 -18.72 -27.83 -12.33
N VAL A 232 -17.67 -27.91 -13.19
CA VAL A 232 -16.28 -27.74 -12.80
C VAL A 232 -15.99 -26.28 -12.42
N GLN A 233 -16.43 -25.32 -13.24
CA GLN A 233 -16.24 -23.89 -12.98
C GLN A 233 -16.91 -23.47 -11.68
N GLN A 234 -18.13 -23.88 -11.42
CA GLN A 234 -18.87 -23.57 -10.19
C GLN A 234 -18.16 -24.14 -8.97
N THR A 235 -17.64 -25.35 -9.04
CA THR A 235 -16.87 -25.93 -7.93
C THR A 235 -15.57 -25.14 -7.65
N ILE A 236 -14.85 -24.77 -8.70
CA ILE A 236 -13.62 -23.95 -8.56
C ILE A 236 -13.98 -22.58 -7.96
N GLU A 237 -15.05 -21.94 -8.46
CA GLU A 237 -15.51 -20.64 -7.95
C GLU A 237 -15.86 -20.71 -6.47
N ILE A 238 -16.67 -21.69 -6.05
CA ILE A 238 -17.07 -21.85 -4.65
C ILE A 238 -15.88 -22.18 -3.77
N ALA A 239 -15.09 -23.19 -4.15
CA ALA A 239 -14.02 -23.70 -3.31
C ALA A 239 -12.87 -22.67 -3.15
N ILE A 240 -12.49 -21.97 -4.21
CA ILE A 240 -11.29 -21.14 -4.26
C ILE A 240 -11.63 -19.66 -4.13
N GLY A 241 -12.51 -19.13 -4.99
CA GLY A 241 -12.92 -17.73 -5.00
C GLY A 241 -13.88 -17.37 -3.87
N GLY A 242 -14.78 -18.26 -3.60
CA GLY A 242 -15.91 -18.07 -2.70
C GLY A 242 -17.08 -17.34 -3.36
N VAL A 243 -18.28 -17.85 -3.15
CA VAL A 243 -19.53 -17.30 -3.67
C VAL A 243 -20.30 -16.58 -2.57
N GLN A 244 -20.80 -15.41 -2.86
CA GLN A 244 -21.69 -14.69 -1.98
C GLN A 244 -23.09 -15.32 -2.05
N ILE A 245 -23.52 -15.88 -0.95
CA ILE A 245 -24.83 -16.56 -0.86
C ILE A 245 -25.95 -15.63 -0.38
N THR A 246 -25.62 -14.63 0.43
CA THR A 246 -26.56 -13.63 0.97
C THR A 246 -25.82 -12.42 1.52
N SER A 247 -26.57 -11.47 2.09
CA SER A 247 -26.03 -10.35 2.86
C SER A 247 -26.80 -10.23 4.18
N THR A 248 -26.09 -9.96 5.28
CA THR A 248 -26.69 -9.56 6.54
C THR A 248 -26.91 -8.05 6.56
N VAL A 249 -27.91 -7.61 7.31
CA VAL A 249 -28.22 -6.19 7.50
C VAL A 249 -28.10 -5.88 8.98
N GLU A 250 -27.13 -5.03 9.32
CA GLU A 250 -26.86 -4.61 10.70
C GLU A 250 -26.97 -3.08 10.78
N GLY A 251 -28.15 -2.62 11.19
CA GLY A 251 -28.47 -1.21 11.15
C GLY A 251 -28.51 -0.67 9.71
N ARG A 252 -27.57 0.24 9.37
CA ARG A 252 -27.42 0.79 8.00
C ARG A 252 -26.43 0.01 7.14
N GLU A 253 -25.67 -0.88 7.74
CA GLU A 253 -24.61 -1.61 7.07
C GLU A 253 -25.11 -2.93 6.51
N ARG A 254 -24.48 -3.37 5.43
CA ARG A 254 -24.77 -4.63 4.75
C ARG A 254 -23.48 -5.40 4.59
N PHE A 255 -23.43 -6.61 5.14
CA PHE A 255 -22.26 -7.47 5.09
C PHE A 255 -22.51 -8.68 4.20
N PRO A 256 -21.68 -8.93 3.18
CA PRO A 256 -21.83 -10.11 2.34
C PRO A 256 -21.45 -11.38 3.12
N VAL A 257 -22.30 -12.39 3.05
CA VAL A 257 -22.01 -13.74 3.55
C VAL A 257 -21.44 -14.55 2.40
N ARG A 258 -20.15 -14.91 2.50
CA ARG A 258 -19.44 -15.65 1.46
C ARG A 258 -19.07 -17.04 1.95
N VAL A 259 -19.31 -18.04 1.11
CA VAL A 259 -18.90 -19.44 1.36
C VAL A 259 -17.71 -19.76 0.48
N ARG A 260 -16.66 -20.32 1.08
CA ARG A 260 -15.49 -20.86 0.39
C ARG A 260 -14.76 -21.86 1.28
N TYR A 261 -13.85 -22.61 0.72
CA TYR A 261 -13.00 -23.50 1.50
C TYR A 261 -12.06 -22.72 2.44
N PRO A 262 -11.73 -23.26 3.61
CA PRO A 262 -10.78 -22.66 4.52
C PRO A 262 -9.40 -22.52 3.83
N ARG A 263 -8.57 -21.61 4.33
CA ARG A 263 -7.30 -21.27 3.71
C ARG A 263 -6.37 -22.46 3.54
N GLU A 264 -6.35 -23.33 4.53
CA GLU A 264 -5.46 -24.50 4.59
C GLU A 264 -5.72 -25.52 3.47
N LEU A 265 -6.91 -25.48 2.86
CA LEU A 265 -7.28 -26.36 1.74
C LEU A 265 -7.12 -25.70 0.36
N ARG A 266 -6.72 -24.44 0.31
CA ARG A 266 -6.61 -23.66 -0.95
C ARG A 266 -5.35 -22.80 -1.07
N ASP A 267 -4.39 -22.94 -0.17
CA ASP A 267 -3.14 -22.19 -0.15
C ASP A 267 -2.02 -22.86 -0.98
N ASP A 268 -2.25 -24.08 -1.47
CA ASP A 268 -1.31 -24.89 -2.20
C ASP A 268 -2.00 -25.53 -3.43
N PRO A 269 -1.42 -25.45 -4.65
CA PRO A 269 -1.97 -26.10 -5.84
C PRO A 269 -2.26 -27.58 -5.69
N ASP A 270 -1.39 -28.31 -4.99
CA ASP A 270 -1.59 -29.75 -4.75
C ASP A 270 -2.83 -30.03 -3.89
N LYS A 271 -3.17 -29.13 -2.97
CA LYS A 271 -4.38 -29.20 -2.16
C LYS A 271 -5.60 -28.85 -2.99
N LEU A 272 -5.49 -27.84 -3.87
CA LEU A 272 -6.57 -27.46 -4.79
C LEU A 272 -6.96 -28.60 -5.72
N GLY A 273 -5.99 -29.36 -6.20
CA GLY A 273 -6.23 -30.57 -6.99
C GLY A 273 -7.06 -31.64 -6.27
N LYS A 274 -7.09 -31.64 -4.92
CA LYS A 274 -7.84 -32.58 -4.08
C LYS A 274 -9.27 -32.14 -3.77
N VAL A 275 -9.71 -30.98 -4.26
CA VAL A 275 -11.13 -30.59 -4.18
C VAL A 275 -11.95 -31.60 -4.97
N PHE A 276 -13.04 -32.10 -4.37
CA PHE A 276 -13.90 -33.08 -5.00
C PHE A 276 -15.07 -32.44 -5.72
N ILE A 277 -15.41 -33.00 -6.86
CA ILE A 277 -16.60 -32.67 -7.64
C ILE A 277 -17.55 -33.87 -7.62
N SER A 278 -18.82 -33.65 -7.28
CA SER A 278 -19.84 -34.69 -7.32
C SER A 278 -20.33 -34.88 -8.74
N THR A 279 -20.27 -36.12 -9.23
CA THR A 279 -20.87 -36.48 -10.53
C THR A 279 -22.39 -36.70 -10.40
N PRO A 280 -23.15 -36.70 -11.51
CA PRO A 280 -24.58 -37.04 -11.50
C PRO A 280 -24.88 -38.44 -10.94
N THR A 281 -23.92 -39.35 -10.99
CA THR A 281 -24.02 -40.71 -10.44
C THR A 281 -23.62 -40.79 -8.96
N GLY A 282 -23.28 -39.69 -8.32
CA GLY A 282 -22.87 -39.61 -6.91
C GLY A 282 -21.42 -39.96 -6.63
N VAL A 283 -20.61 -40.23 -7.65
CA VAL A 283 -19.17 -40.47 -7.51
C VAL A 283 -18.47 -39.16 -7.26
N GLN A 284 -17.50 -39.13 -6.33
CA GLN A 284 -16.66 -37.98 -6.05
C GLN A 284 -15.35 -38.08 -6.86
N VAL A 285 -15.09 -37.11 -7.71
CA VAL A 285 -13.89 -37.06 -8.55
C VAL A 285 -13.01 -35.90 -8.10
N PRO A 286 -11.70 -36.10 -7.83
CA PRO A 286 -10.82 -35.01 -7.48
C PRO A 286 -10.57 -34.08 -8.68
N LEU A 287 -10.47 -32.80 -8.43
CA LEU A 287 -10.33 -31.77 -9.46
C LEU A 287 -9.13 -31.99 -10.37
N ILE A 288 -8.03 -32.55 -9.84
CA ILE A 288 -6.80 -32.85 -10.60
C ILE A 288 -7.02 -33.83 -11.76
N GLU A 289 -8.06 -34.68 -11.68
CA GLU A 289 -8.40 -35.63 -12.77
C GLU A 289 -9.15 -34.91 -13.92
N LEU A 290 -9.62 -33.70 -13.68
CA LEU A 290 -10.51 -32.96 -14.57
C LEU A 290 -9.88 -31.71 -15.16
N VAL A 291 -8.79 -31.20 -14.55
CA VAL A 291 -8.13 -29.96 -14.94
C VAL A 291 -6.61 -30.06 -14.83
N ASP A 292 -5.91 -29.35 -15.68
CA ASP A 292 -4.48 -29.05 -15.53
C ASP A 292 -4.33 -27.72 -14.81
N ILE A 293 -3.56 -27.71 -13.70
CA ILE A 293 -3.34 -26.51 -12.89
C ILE A 293 -1.95 -25.98 -13.19
N GLU A 294 -1.88 -24.75 -13.68
CA GLU A 294 -0.59 -24.12 -14.03
C GLU A 294 -0.48 -22.67 -13.54
N TYR A 295 0.74 -22.23 -13.22
CA TYR A 295 1.05 -20.84 -12.96
C TYR A 295 1.43 -20.11 -14.25
N VAL A 296 0.69 -19.04 -14.54
CA VAL A 296 0.95 -18.19 -15.71
C VAL A 296 1.25 -16.77 -15.24
N ARG A 297 2.25 -16.12 -15.83
CA ARG A 297 2.50 -14.71 -15.55
C ARG A 297 1.60 -13.83 -16.42
N GLY A 298 0.94 -12.88 -15.79
CA GLY A 298 0.03 -11.98 -16.47
C GLY A 298 0.13 -10.54 -15.95
N PRO A 299 -0.65 -9.63 -16.52
CA PRO A 299 -0.68 -8.24 -16.10
C PRO A 299 -1.36 -8.09 -14.75
N GLN A 300 -0.83 -7.20 -13.92
CA GLN A 300 -1.47 -6.82 -12.66
C GLN A 300 -2.64 -5.85 -12.90
N VAL A 301 -2.46 -4.93 -13.82
CA VAL A 301 -3.43 -3.93 -14.27
C VAL A 301 -3.23 -3.71 -15.76
N ILE A 302 -4.32 -3.60 -16.50
CA ILE A 302 -4.32 -3.16 -17.89
C ILE A 302 -4.89 -1.75 -17.91
N LYS A 303 -4.10 -0.79 -18.37
CA LYS A 303 -4.53 0.59 -18.58
C LYS A 303 -4.70 0.82 -20.06
N SER A 304 -5.76 1.52 -20.44
CA SER A 304 -5.98 1.95 -21.83
C SER A 304 -6.47 3.40 -21.82
N GLU A 305 -6.09 4.14 -22.84
CA GLU A 305 -6.52 5.52 -23.08
C GLU A 305 -6.81 5.68 -24.56
N ASP A 306 -7.98 6.20 -24.89
CA ASP A 306 -8.44 6.37 -26.28
C ASP A 306 -8.32 5.08 -27.12
N THR A 307 -8.64 3.91 -26.55
CA THR A 307 -8.53 2.58 -27.15
C THR A 307 -7.10 2.03 -27.35
N PHE A 308 -6.07 2.78 -27.01
CA PHE A 308 -4.67 2.32 -27.04
C PHE A 308 -4.24 1.74 -25.68
N LEU A 309 -3.40 0.71 -25.74
CA LEU A 309 -2.72 0.15 -24.56
C LEU A 309 -1.56 1.04 -24.14
#